data_cbcbd46a8088f5942efd80ff64e67a96
#
_entry.id   cbcbd46a8088f5942efd80ff64e67a96
#
_cell.length_a   1.000
_cell.length_b   1.000
_cell.length_c   1.000
_cell.angle_alpha   90.00
_cell.angle_beta   90.00
_cell.angle_gamma   90.00
#
_symmetry.space_group_name_H-M   'P 1'
#
loop_
_entity.id
_entity.type
_entity.pdbx_description
1 polymer ?
#
loop_
_entity_poly.entity_id
_entity_poly.type
_entity_poly.pdbx_seq_one_letter_code
_entity_poly.pdbx_strand_id
1 'polypeptide(L)'
;MRKIADMKIVLPEKVNKIITALEARGYEAYAVGGCVRDSLLGRTPQDWDITTSAKPEQVKQLFSHTIDTGIAHGTVTVMLGREGFEVTTYRIDGEYEDARHPKEVQFTENLREDLRRRDFTINAMAYNETAGLVDAFDGMADLNSGVIRCVGKAAERFSEDALRMLRAVRFAAQLGFFIEEETKDAIRQLAPSLAKVSAERIQAELVKLLVSAHPKELRTAYETGLTAVFLPELDRMMVCEQHHPHHCYSVGDHTMEALGNVTADRVLRLAVLLHDVAKPLCRTTDENGIDHFYGHPVKGAELARRILRRLKFDNDTTDAVCRLIAWHDDRPALSERSVRRAVHRIGTEQYPAIFAVKRADILAQSDYRREEKLAYVAEYERIYQGIRRKQQCLTIRDLAVGGRELIAAGMKPGREIGEALERLLELVLDDPSCNTKERLLAEAEKMIQ
;
A
#
# COMPACT_ATOMS: atom_id res chain seq x y z
N MET A 1 -22.98 -19.54 -10.58
CA MET A 1 -22.93 -18.28 -9.80
C MET A 1 -24.33 -18.02 -9.23
N ARG A 2 -24.46 -17.85 -7.89
CA ARG A 2 -25.73 -17.35 -7.31
C ARG A 2 -25.93 -15.93 -7.79
N LYS A 3 -27.13 -15.57 -8.25
CA LYS A 3 -27.45 -14.17 -8.57
C LYS A 3 -27.33 -13.35 -7.27
N ILE A 4 -26.62 -12.24 -7.32
CA ILE A 4 -26.42 -11.35 -6.15
C ILE A 4 -27.76 -10.87 -5.58
N ALA A 5 -28.79 -10.77 -6.41
CA ALA A 5 -30.16 -10.39 -6.02
C ALA A 5 -30.81 -11.31 -4.95
N ASP A 6 -30.32 -12.54 -4.78
CA ASP A 6 -30.85 -13.50 -3.81
C ASP A 6 -30.12 -13.48 -2.46
N MET A 7 -29.14 -12.57 -2.29
CA MET A 7 -28.33 -12.50 -1.06
C MET A 7 -28.96 -11.53 -0.06
N LYS A 8 -29.43 -12.06 1.08
CA LYS A 8 -29.90 -11.25 2.20
C LYS A 8 -28.70 -10.64 2.91
N ILE A 9 -28.66 -9.31 3.05
CA ILE A 9 -27.69 -8.60 3.87
C ILE A 9 -28.03 -8.84 5.34
N VAL A 10 -27.06 -9.31 6.11
CA VAL A 10 -27.18 -9.48 7.56
C VAL A 10 -26.49 -8.32 8.24
N LEU A 11 -27.28 -7.42 8.82
CA LEU A 11 -26.75 -6.29 9.58
C LEU A 11 -26.16 -6.78 10.92
N PRO A 12 -24.99 -6.30 11.34
CA PRO A 12 -24.53 -6.51 12.71
C PRO A 12 -25.54 -5.98 13.73
N GLU A 13 -25.69 -6.65 14.86
CA GLU A 13 -26.67 -6.28 15.90
C GLU A 13 -26.57 -4.79 16.31
N LYS A 14 -25.36 -4.26 16.45
CA LYS A 14 -25.14 -2.86 16.83
C LYS A 14 -25.58 -1.88 15.74
N VAL A 15 -25.32 -2.20 14.46
CA VAL A 15 -25.78 -1.40 13.32
C VAL A 15 -27.30 -1.40 13.25
N ASN A 16 -27.92 -2.56 13.36
CA ASN A 16 -29.38 -2.68 13.36
C ASN A 16 -30.00 -1.94 14.54
N LYS A 17 -29.39 -1.99 15.72
CA LYS A 17 -29.83 -1.23 16.92
C LYS A 17 -29.83 0.28 16.68
N ILE A 18 -28.82 0.83 16.01
CA ILE A 18 -28.76 2.26 15.67
C ILE A 18 -29.88 2.61 14.67
N ILE A 19 -30.02 1.83 13.60
CA ILE A 19 -31.04 2.04 12.57
C ILE A 19 -32.45 1.99 13.21
N THR A 20 -32.77 0.95 13.95
CA THR A 20 -34.07 0.78 14.60
C THR A 20 -34.37 1.91 15.61
N ALA A 21 -33.37 2.40 16.33
CA ALA A 21 -33.54 3.52 17.27
C ALA A 21 -33.90 4.81 16.55
N LEU A 22 -33.31 5.07 15.38
CA LEU A 22 -33.62 6.23 14.53
C LEU A 22 -35.02 6.09 13.92
N GLU A 23 -35.37 4.90 13.36
CA GLU A 23 -36.69 4.62 12.80
C GLU A 23 -37.80 4.75 13.85
N ALA A 24 -37.59 4.31 15.08
CA ALA A 24 -38.56 4.44 16.18
C ALA A 24 -38.89 5.91 16.54
N ARG A 25 -38.07 6.87 16.11
CA ARG A 25 -38.28 8.31 16.25
C ARG A 25 -38.87 8.97 14.99
N GLY A 26 -39.15 8.16 13.96
CA GLY A 26 -39.72 8.64 12.70
C GLY A 26 -38.67 9.13 11.68
N TYR A 27 -37.39 8.84 11.89
CA TYR A 27 -36.35 9.14 10.92
C TYR A 27 -36.08 7.95 10.03
N GLU A 28 -35.74 8.22 8.77
CA GLU A 28 -35.16 7.17 7.91
C GLU A 28 -33.72 6.89 8.32
N ALA A 29 -33.31 5.62 8.27
CA ALA A 29 -31.92 5.24 8.51
C ALA A 29 -31.55 3.96 7.75
N TYR A 30 -30.37 3.96 7.14
CA TYR A 30 -29.87 2.85 6.32
C TYR A 30 -28.37 2.64 6.53
N ALA A 31 -27.92 1.38 6.46
CA ALA A 31 -26.52 1.08 6.15
C ALA A 31 -26.27 1.48 4.68
N VAL A 32 -25.08 2.02 4.36
CA VAL A 32 -24.85 2.63 3.04
C VAL A 32 -23.42 2.48 2.54
N GLY A 33 -23.26 2.37 1.23
CA GLY A 33 -21.93 2.44 0.61
C GLY A 33 -21.16 1.13 0.61
N GLY A 34 -19.90 1.17 1.05
CA GLY A 34 -18.98 0.04 0.99
C GLY A 34 -19.48 -1.22 1.70
N CYS A 35 -20.11 -1.08 2.86
CA CYS A 35 -20.64 -2.21 3.62
C CYS A 35 -21.80 -2.93 2.89
N VAL A 36 -22.65 -2.20 2.21
CA VAL A 36 -23.76 -2.78 1.41
C VAL A 36 -23.16 -3.53 0.21
N ARG A 37 -22.26 -2.89 -0.55
CA ARG A 37 -21.56 -3.52 -1.67
C ARG A 37 -20.85 -4.81 -1.25
N ASP A 38 -20.04 -4.75 -0.20
CA ASP A 38 -19.22 -5.89 0.22
C ASP A 38 -20.10 -7.04 0.74
N SER A 39 -21.19 -6.74 1.47
CA SER A 39 -22.18 -7.74 1.87
C SER A 39 -22.82 -8.42 0.67
N LEU A 40 -23.20 -7.67 -0.38
CA LEU A 40 -23.76 -8.21 -1.61
C LEU A 40 -22.76 -9.08 -2.39
N LEU A 41 -21.45 -8.79 -2.28
CA LEU A 41 -20.38 -9.61 -2.84
C LEU A 41 -20.01 -10.82 -1.97
N GLY A 42 -20.69 -11.02 -0.83
CA GLY A 42 -20.36 -12.09 0.12
C GLY A 42 -19.03 -11.86 0.87
N ARG A 43 -18.56 -10.63 0.93
CA ARG A 43 -17.40 -10.21 1.70
C ARG A 43 -17.84 -9.70 3.07
N THR A 44 -16.99 -9.84 4.07
CA THR A 44 -17.24 -9.25 5.40
C THR A 44 -16.84 -7.79 5.37
N PRO A 45 -17.78 -6.83 5.56
CA PRO A 45 -17.44 -5.42 5.68
C PRO A 45 -16.56 -5.16 6.90
N GLN A 46 -15.58 -4.28 6.76
CA GLN A 46 -14.73 -3.85 7.87
C GLN A 46 -15.40 -2.73 8.67
N ASP A 47 -16.00 -1.77 7.96
CA ASP A 47 -16.67 -0.62 8.54
C ASP A 47 -18.12 -0.56 8.08
N TRP A 48 -18.99 -0.04 8.92
CA TRP A 48 -20.42 0.12 8.65
C TRP A 48 -20.82 1.58 8.77
N ASP A 49 -21.03 2.22 7.63
CA ASP A 49 -21.55 3.58 7.56
C ASP A 49 -23.07 3.58 7.58
N ILE A 50 -23.65 4.48 8.36
CA ILE A 50 -25.10 4.69 8.46
C ILE A 50 -25.43 6.07 7.91
N THR A 51 -26.47 6.16 7.10
CA THR A 51 -27.02 7.44 6.63
C THR A 51 -28.46 7.59 7.11
N THR A 52 -28.88 8.82 7.45
CA THR A 52 -30.19 9.08 8.08
C THR A 52 -30.77 10.45 7.70
N SER A 53 -32.09 10.58 7.76
CA SER A 53 -32.78 11.87 7.66
C SER A 53 -32.66 12.70 8.94
N ALA A 54 -32.26 12.10 10.07
CA ALA A 54 -32.07 12.82 11.33
C ALA A 54 -30.85 13.78 11.21
N LYS A 55 -31.01 15.01 11.71
CA LYS A 55 -29.92 16.00 11.82
C LYS A 55 -28.93 15.61 12.92
N PRO A 56 -27.69 16.10 12.89
CA PRO A 56 -26.66 15.74 13.87
C PRO A 56 -27.13 15.92 15.33
N GLU A 57 -27.84 17.00 15.63
CA GLU A 57 -28.33 17.30 16.97
C GLU A 57 -29.37 16.27 17.42
N GLN A 58 -30.21 15.79 16.49
CA GLN A 58 -31.23 14.78 16.77
C GLN A 58 -30.58 13.41 17.02
N VAL A 59 -29.54 13.06 16.26
CA VAL A 59 -28.71 11.87 16.52
C VAL A 59 -28.09 11.94 17.92
N LYS A 60 -27.50 13.08 18.30
CA LYS A 60 -26.90 13.30 19.62
C LYS A 60 -27.91 13.23 20.77
N GLN A 61 -29.13 13.68 20.55
CA GLN A 61 -30.22 13.56 21.56
C GLN A 61 -30.68 12.11 21.76
N LEU A 62 -30.58 11.28 20.72
CA LEU A 62 -31.03 9.89 20.77
C LEU A 62 -30.00 8.94 21.40
N PHE A 63 -28.71 9.23 21.24
CA PHE A 63 -27.64 8.38 21.75
C PHE A 63 -26.82 9.11 22.84
N SER A 64 -26.69 8.45 23.99
CA SER A 64 -26.02 9.02 25.17
C SER A 64 -24.51 9.21 25.01
N HIS A 65 -23.88 8.51 24.08
CA HIS A 65 -22.45 8.58 23.86
C HIS A 65 -22.14 8.76 22.37
N THR A 66 -21.77 9.99 22.01
CA THR A 66 -21.46 10.41 20.63
C THR A 66 -20.18 11.22 20.59
N ILE A 67 -19.47 11.19 19.47
CA ILE A 67 -18.25 11.97 19.19
C ILE A 67 -18.51 12.80 17.94
N ASP A 68 -18.16 14.07 18.00
CA ASP A 68 -18.30 15.04 16.90
C ASP A 68 -17.12 14.87 15.91
N THR A 69 -17.18 13.86 15.05
CA THR A 69 -16.10 13.55 14.10
C THR A 69 -16.17 14.35 12.80
N GLY A 70 -17.33 14.93 12.49
CA GLY A 70 -17.53 15.69 11.26
C GLY A 70 -18.85 16.45 11.24
N ILE A 71 -19.22 17.11 12.33
CA ILE A 71 -20.53 17.75 12.52
C ILE A 71 -20.83 18.82 11.47
N ALA A 72 -19.79 19.55 11.02
CA ALA A 72 -19.91 20.54 9.94
C ALA A 72 -20.34 19.91 8.60
N HIS A 73 -20.11 18.62 8.43
CA HIS A 73 -20.50 17.84 7.25
C HIS A 73 -21.64 16.85 7.54
N GLY A 74 -22.29 16.99 8.70
CA GLY A 74 -23.44 16.17 9.07
C GLY A 74 -23.10 14.80 9.65
N THR A 75 -21.85 14.50 10.00
CA THR A 75 -21.43 13.19 10.55
C THR A 75 -21.22 13.25 12.06
N VAL A 76 -21.80 12.28 12.76
CA VAL A 76 -21.64 12.03 14.19
C VAL A 76 -21.25 10.56 14.37
N THR A 77 -20.24 10.28 15.18
CA THR A 77 -19.91 8.89 15.56
C THR A 77 -20.71 8.48 16.79
N VAL A 78 -21.57 7.50 16.65
CA VAL A 78 -22.32 6.88 17.75
C VAL A 78 -21.47 5.76 18.36
N MET A 79 -21.23 5.84 19.67
CA MET A 79 -20.45 4.83 20.39
C MET A 79 -21.37 3.80 21.04
N LEU A 80 -21.21 2.51 20.66
CA LEU A 80 -21.85 1.39 21.33
C LEU A 80 -20.80 0.47 21.97
N GLY A 81 -20.59 0.69 23.25
CA GLY A 81 -19.49 0.09 24.01
C GLY A 81 -18.15 0.74 23.58
N ARG A 82 -17.23 -0.05 23.03
CA ARG A 82 -15.93 0.43 22.53
C ARG A 82 -15.88 0.65 21.03
N GLU A 83 -16.98 0.41 20.34
CA GLU A 83 -17.05 0.53 18.87
C GLU A 83 -17.78 1.83 18.49
N GLY A 84 -17.23 2.53 17.50
CA GLY A 84 -17.82 3.74 16.92
C GLY A 84 -18.44 3.45 15.55
N PHE A 85 -19.63 4.02 15.29
CA PHE A 85 -20.33 3.91 14.01
C PHE A 85 -20.60 5.31 13.48
N GLU A 86 -20.16 5.58 12.25
CA GLU A 86 -20.42 6.86 11.60
C GLU A 86 -21.87 6.94 11.14
N VAL A 87 -22.59 7.94 11.64
CA VAL A 87 -23.96 8.27 11.29
C VAL A 87 -23.97 9.62 10.61
N THR A 88 -24.28 9.64 9.32
CA THR A 88 -24.26 10.86 8.49
C THR A 88 -25.67 11.26 8.10
N THR A 89 -26.01 12.52 8.34
CA THR A 89 -27.29 13.11 7.88
C THR A 89 -27.31 13.20 6.36
N TYR A 90 -28.44 12.88 5.73
CA TYR A 90 -28.64 13.07 4.28
C TYR A 90 -28.31 14.51 3.90
N ARG A 91 -27.55 14.67 2.82
CA ARG A 91 -27.10 15.97 2.40
C ARG A 91 -26.96 16.11 0.89
N ILE A 92 -27.08 17.32 0.45
CA ILE A 92 -26.71 17.78 -0.89
C ILE A 92 -25.44 18.59 -0.70
N ASP A 93 -24.39 18.24 -1.41
CA ASP A 93 -23.15 18.99 -1.38
C ASP A 93 -23.29 20.20 -2.32
N GLY A 94 -22.98 21.41 -1.82
CA GLY A 94 -22.94 22.65 -2.60
C GLY A 94 -21.72 22.72 -3.53
N GLU A 95 -21.41 23.91 -4.03
CA GLU A 95 -20.21 24.11 -4.85
C GLU A 95 -18.94 23.77 -4.05
N TYR A 96 -17.99 23.10 -4.70
CA TYR A 96 -16.71 22.73 -4.13
C TYR A 96 -15.68 23.84 -4.38
N GLU A 97 -15.01 24.31 -3.33
CA GLU A 97 -14.02 25.39 -3.43
C GLU A 97 -12.61 24.90 -3.70
N ASP A 98 -12.24 23.77 -3.08
CA ASP A 98 -10.88 23.23 -3.05
C ASP A 98 -10.77 21.82 -3.66
N ALA A 99 -11.73 21.41 -4.49
CA ALA A 99 -11.86 20.07 -5.07
C ALA A 99 -11.95 18.96 -3.99
N ARG A 100 -12.47 19.28 -2.78
CA ARG A 100 -12.68 18.33 -1.69
C ARG A 100 -13.89 18.65 -0.81
N HIS A 101 -14.00 19.89 -0.36
CA HIS A 101 -15.02 20.29 0.59
C HIS A 101 -16.05 21.16 -0.10
N PRO A 102 -17.35 20.81 0.02
CA PRO A 102 -18.39 21.74 -0.39
C PRO A 102 -18.32 22.96 0.50
N LYS A 103 -18.50 24.17 -0.08
CA LYS A 103 -18.60 25.43 0.65
C LYS A 103 -19.69 25.37 1.72
N GLU A 104 -20.80 24.81 1.37
CA GLU A 104 -21.98 24.65 2.22
C GLU A 104 -22.53 23.24 2.03
N VAL A 105 -23.02 22.66 3.11
CA VAL A 105 -23.74 21.40 3.13
C VAL A 105 -25.19 21.72 3.44
N GLN A 106 -26.07 21.36 2.54
CA GLN A 106 -27.52 21.47 2.78
C GLN A 106 -28.09 20.11 3.17
N PHE A 107 -28.64 20.02 4.37
CA PHE A 107 -29.32 18.80 4.79
C PHE A 107 -30.62 18.60 4.00
N THR A 108 -30.93 17.37 3.67
CA THR A 108 -32.15 16.96 2.96
C THR A 108 -32.81 15.79 3.70
N GLU A 109 -34.09 15.57 3.44
CA GLU A 109 -34.79 14.39 3.91
C GLU A 109 -34.87 13.31 2.82
N ASN A 110 -34.28 13.54 1.66
CA ASN A 110 -34.37 12.67 0.50
C ASN A 110 -33.11 11.79 0.37
N LEU A 111 -33.22 10.50 0.67
CA LEU A 111 -32.16 9.51 0.53
C LEU A 111 -31.55 9.51 -0.89
N ARG A 112 -32.35 9.68 -1.94
CA ARG A 112 -31.87 9.66 -3.33
C ARG A 112 -30.86 10.77 -3.60
N GLU A 113 -31.05 11.95 -3.02
CA GLU A 113 -30.11 13.06 -3.15
C GLU A 113 -28.79 12.76 -2.40
N ASP A 114 -28.86 12.13 -1.22
CA ASP A 114 -27.65 11.68 -0.50
C ASP A 114 -26.88 10.60 -1.29
N LEU A 115 -27.57 9.66 -1.92
CA LEU A 115 -26.95 8.65 -2.77
C LEU A 115 -26.35 9.24 -4.04
N ARG A 116 -26.97 10.31 -4.60
CA ARG A 116 -26.54 10.97 -5.85
C ARG A 116 -25.17 11.62 -5.75
N ARG A 117 -24.78 12.14 -4.60
CA ARG A 117 -23.48 12.79 -4.39
C ARG A 117 -22.31 11.79 -4.25
N ARG A 118 -22.60 10.48 -4.17
CA ARG A 118 -21.58 9.45 -4.01
C ARG A 118 -20.76 9.26 -5.28
N ASP A 119 -19.61 8.63 -5.15
CA ASP A 119 -18.65 8.45 -6.23
C ASP A 119 -19.14 7.49 -7.33
N PHE A 120 -19.45 6.25 -6.95
CA PHE A 120 -19.77 5.19 -7.89
C PHE A 120 -21.12 4.52 -7.55
N THR A 121 -21.78 4.02 -8.60
CA THR A 121 -23.09 3.35 -8.49
C THR A 121 -23.08 2.20 -7.49
N ILE A 122 -22.02 1.38 -7.51
CA ILE A 122 -21.81 0.25 -6.59
C ILE A 122 -21.66 0.67 -5.11
N ASN A 123 -21.40 1.93 -4.84
CA ASN A 123 -21.33 2.52 -3.50
C ASN A 123 -22.54 3.44 -3.19
N ALA A 124 -23.46 3.58 -4.14
CA ALA A 124 -24.67 4.40 -4.00
C ALA A 124 -25.91 3.55 -3.75
N MET A 125 -25.75 2.50 -2.96
CA MET A 125 -26.81 1.60 -2.49
C MET A 125 -26.96 1.70 -0.98
N ALA A 126 -28.20 1.60 -0.50
CA ALA A 126 -28.53 1.65 0.91
C ALA A 126 -29.38 0.43 1.31
N TYR A 127 -29.29 0.00 2.56
CA TYR A 127 -30.04 -1.15 3.05
C TYR A 127 -30.47 -0.99 4.51
N ASN A 128 -31.71 -1.35 4.79
CA ASN A 128 -32.16 -1.67 6.14
C ASN A 128 -33.12 -2.89 6.11
N GLU A 129 -33.49 -3.43 7.26
CA GLU A 129 -34.35 -4.62 7.32
C GLU A 129 -35.81 -4.31 6.96
N THR A 130 -36.25 -3.06 7.14
CA THR A 130 -37.63 -2.62 6.92
C THR A 130 -37.91 -2.41 5.44
N ALA A 131 -37.08 -1.63 4.75
CA ALA A 131 -37.28 -1.26 3.34
C ALA A 131 -36.53 -2.20 2.37
N GLY A 132 -35.60 -3.01 2.86
CA GLY A 132 -34.70 -3.82 2.03
C GLY A 132 -33.61 -2.99 1.33
N LEU A 133 -33.21 -3.44 0.15
CA LEU A 133 -32.18 -2.77 -0.65
C LEU A 133 -32.81 -1.61 -1.46
N VAL A 134 -32.21 -0.43 -1.29
CA VAL A 134 -32.53 0.77 -2.09
C VAL A 134 -31.39 1.00 -3.08
N ASP A 135 -31.66 0.85 -4.35
CA ASP A 135 -30.73 1.05 -5.47
C ASP A 135 -31.36 2.04 -6.45
N ALA A 136 -30.98 3.31 -6.33
CA ALA A 136 -31.53 4.40 -7.15
C ALA A 136 -30.72 4.70 -8.43
N PHE A 137 -29.56 4.05 -8.61
CA PHE A 137 -28.57 4.36 -9.66
C PHE A 137 -28.01 3.11 -10.35
N ASP A 138 -28.75 2.00 -10.34
CA ASP A 138 -28.41 0.74 -11.01
C ASP A 138 -27.09 0.10 -10.49
N GLY A 139 -26.75 0.34 -9.23
CA GLY A 139 -25.54 -0.20 -8.60
C GLY A 139 -25.50 -1.72 -8.57
N MET A 140 -26.65 -2.39 -8.46
CA MET A 140 -26.77 -3.85 -8.55
C MET A 140 -26.44 -4.38 -9.95
N ALA A 141 -26.85 -3.69 -10.99
CA ALA A 141 -26.54 -4.07 -12.38
C ALA A 141 -25.02 -3.96 -12.62
N ASP A 142 -24.40 -2.85 -12.20
CA ASP A 142 -22.98 -2.64 -12.31
C ASP A 142 -22.18 -3.62 -11.45
N LEU A 143 -22.66 -3.93 -10.24
CA LEU A 143 -22.05 -4.92 -9.36
C LEU A 143 -22.05 -6.33 -9.97
N ASN A 144 -23.17 -6.73 -10.57
CA ASN A 144 -23.30 -8.01 -11.27
C ASN A 144 -22.43 -8.09 -12.53
N SER A 145 -22.25 -6.97 -13.22
CA SER A 145 -21.46 -6.87 -14.45
C SER A 145 -19.97 -6.63 -14.19
N GLY A 146 -19.58 -6.38 -12.94
CA GLY A 146 -18.18 -6.07 -12.58
C GLY A 146 -17.72 -4.72 -13.13
N VAL A 147 -18.55 -3.67 -13.04
CA VAL A 147 -18.29 -2.36 -13.62
C VAL A 147 -18.15 -1.28 -12.54
N ILE A 148 -17.16 -0.43 -12.67
CA ILE A 148 -17.00 0.82 -11.91
C ILE A 148 -17.54 1.96 -12.78
N ARG A 149 -18.69 2.49 -12.39
CA ARG A 149 -19.37 3.60 -13.06
C ARG A 149 -19.62 4.73 -12.07
N CYS A 150 -19.40 5.98 -12.47
CA CYS A 150 -19.79 7.14 -11.67
C CYS A 150 -21.31 7.27 -11.52
N VAL A 151 -21.74 7.81 -10.38
CA VAL A 151 -23.15 8.24 -10.22
C VAL A 151 -23.37 9.50 -11.04
N GLY A 152 -24.28 9.44 -12.02
CA GLY A 152 -24.52 10.54 -12.95
C GLY A 152 -23.36 10.77 -13.90
N LYS A 153 -22.99 12.03 -14.14
CA LYS A 153 -21.90 12.35 -15.08
C LYS A 153 -20.54 12.31 -14.40
N ALA A 154 -19.64 11.49 -14.93
CA ALA A 154 -18.31 11.30 -14.38
C ALA A 154 -17.50 12.61 -14.27
N ALA A 155 -17.58 13.50 -15.30
CA ALA A 155 -16.89 14.77 -15.28
C ALA A 155 -17.34 15.68 -14.12
N GLU A 156 -18.64 15.68 -13.77
CA GLU A 156 -19.15 16.43 -12.64
C GLU A 156 -18.58 15.85 -11.31
N ARG A 157 -18.65 14.52 -11.13
CA ARG A 157 -18.14 13.83 -9.94
C ARG A 157 -16.65 14.05 -9.72
N PHE A 158 -15.85 14.02 -10.76
CA PHE A 158 -14.39 14.24 -10.67
C PHE A 158 -14.01 15.72 -10.48
N SER A 159 -14.84 16.64 -10.96
CA SER A 159 -14.66 18.07 -10.69
C SER A 159 -14.93 18.43 -9.23
N GLU A 160 -15.83 17.72 -8.54
CA GLU A 160 -16.10 17.88 -7.13
C GLU A 160 -14.95 17.39 -6.26
N ASP A 161 -14.45 16.17 -6.51
CA ASP A 161 -13.30 15.59 -5.81
C ASP A 161 -12.46 14.79 -6.80
N ALA A 162 -11.33 15.37 -7.19
CA ALA A 162 -10.41 14.76 -8.15
C ALA A 162 -9.82 13.42 -7.65
N LEU A 163 -9.79 13.16 -6.33
CA LEU A 163 -9.36 11.88 -5.80
C LEU A 163 -10.25 10.72 -6.25
N ARG A 164 -11.51 11.00 -6.59
CA ARG A 164 -12.44 9.96 -7.10
C ARG A 164 -11.90 9.26 -8.34
N MET A 165 -11.08 9.93 -9.15
CA MET A 165 -10.40 9.31 -10.29
C MET A 165 -9.45 8.19 -9.85
N LEU A 166 -8.61 8.44 -8.87
CA LEU A 166 -7.70 7.41 -8.33
C LEU A 166 -8.48 6.34 -7.55
N ARG A 167 -9.58 6.71 -6.90
CA ARG A 167 -10.51 5.74 -6.26
C ARG A 167 -11.13 4.79 -7.26
N ALA A 168 -11.48 5.22 -8.49
CA ALA A 168 -11.98 4.34 -9.54
C ALA A 168 -10.97 3.23 -9.86
N VAL A 169 -9.71 3.60 -10.08
CA VAL A 169 -8.63 2.64 -10.34
C VAL A 169 -8.41 1.71 -9.12
N ARG A 170 -8.42 2.26 -7.93
CA ARG A 170 -8.30 1.45 -6.70
C ARG A 170 -9.46 0.46 -6.54
N PHE A 171 -10.70 0.85 -6.81
CA PHE A 171 -11.83 -0.09 -6.75
C PHE A 171 -11.74 -1.15 -7.84
N ALA A 172 -11.33 -0.79 -9.07
CA ALA A 172 -11.03 -1.77 -10.11
C ALA A 172 -10.00 -2.81 -9.61
N ALA A 173 -8.92 -2.35 -8.99
CA ALA A 173 -7.88 -3.22 -8.43
C ALA A 173 -8.37 -4.10 -7.25
N GLN A 174 -9.22 -3.58 -6.38
CA GLN A 174 -9.71 -4.32 -5.21
C GLN A 174 -10.79 -5.34 -5.56
N LEU A 175 -11.62 -5.03 -6.54
CA LEU A 175 -12.78 -5.84 -6.89
C LEU A 175 -12.53 -6.75 -8.08
N GLY A 176 -11.52 -6.46 -8.91
CA GLY A 176 -11.28 -7.10 -10.21
C GLY A 176 -12.33 -6.67 -11.24
N PHE A 177 -12.80 -5.43 -11.17
CA PHE A 177 -13.83 -4.85 -12.04
C PHE A 177 -13.17 -3.95 -13.08
N PHE A 178 -13.89 -3.71 -14.19
CA PHE A 178 -13.43 -2.70 -15.16
C PHE A 178 -14.08 -1.35 -14.90
N ILE A 179 -13.33 -0.28 -15.25
CA ILE A 179 -13.88 1.06 -15.28
C ILE A 179 -14.65 1.22 -16.59
N GLU A 180 -15.90 1.69 -16.50
CA GLU A 180 -16.71 2.04 -17.66
C GLU A 180 -15.97 3.05 -18.57
N GLU A 181 -16.12 2.96 -19.89
CA GLU A 181 -15.31 3.76 -20.82
C GLU A 181 -15.62 5.26 -20.70
N GLU A 182 -16.88 5.68 -20.54
CA GLU A 182 -17.22 7.09 -20.32
C GLU A 182 -16.58 7.61 -19.01
N THR A 183 -16.58 6.80 -17.96
CA THR A 183 -15.91 7.12 -16.69
C THR A 183 -14.38 7.21 -16.89
N LYS A 184 -13.79 6.30 -17.68
CA LYS A 184 -12.35 6.27 -18.00
C LYS A 184 -11.94 7.47 -18.86
N ASP A 185 -12.76 7.88 -19.81
CA ASP A 185 -12.55 9.07 -20.62
C ASP A 185 -12.57 10.36 -19.79
N ALA A 186 -13.50 10.45 -18.86
CA ALA A 186 -13.52 11.57 -17.92
C ALA A 186 -12.27 11.63 -17.05
N ILE A 187 -11.72 10.46 -16.63
CA ILE A 187 -10.42 10.42 -15.93
C ILE A 187 -9.32 10.99 -16.83
N ARG A 188 -9.20 10.55 -18.10
CA ARG A 188 -8.18 11.05 -19.03
C ARG A 188 -8.23 12.58 -19.18
N GLN A 189 -9.44 13.13 -19.30
CA GLN A 189 -9.64 14.57 -19.46
C GLN A 189 -9.29 15.37 -18.21
N LEU A 190 -9.58 14.84 -17.03
CA LEU A 190 -9.48 15.56 -15.76
C LEU A 190 -8.26 15.14 -14.91
N ALA A 191 -7.44 14.18 -15.36
CA ALA A 191 -6.26 13.70 -14.65
C ALA A 191 -5.36 14.83 -14.10
N PRO A 192 -5.07 15.94 -14.81
CA PRO A 192 -4.26 17.02 -14.27
C PRO A 192 -4.84 17.66 -13.01
N SER A 193 -6.16 17.60 -12.80
CA SER A 193 -6.79 18.16 -11.61
C SER A 193 -6.44 17.40 -10.31
N LEU A 194 -5.90 16.17 -10.43
CA LEU A 194 -5.39 15.41 -9.28
C LEU A 194 -4.27 16.16 -8.53
N ALA A 195 -3.57 17.10 -9.20
CA ALA A 195 -2.57 17.97 -8.56
C ALA A 195 -3.13 18.84 -7.41
N LYS A 196 -4.46 19.04 -7.35
CA LYS A 196 -5.13 19.75 -6.26
C LYS A 196 -5.34 18.89 -5.01
N VAL A 197 -5.16 17.57 -5.12
CA VAL A 197 -5.36 16.63 -4.01
C VAL A 197 -4.09 16.52 -3.18
N SER A 198 -4.22 16.48 -1.86
CA SER A 198 -3.06 16.34 -0.96
C SER A 198 -2.35 15.00 -1.15
N ALA A 199 -1.03 15.01 -0.95
CA ALA A 199 -0.19 13.84 -1.14
C ALA A 199 -0.58 12.67 -0.20
N GLU A 200 -1.04 12.98 1.00
CA GLU A 200 -1.51 12.01 2.00
C GLU A 200 -2.75 11.24 1.52
N ARG A 201 -3.68 11.94 0.87
CA ARG A 201 -4.87 11.29 0.29
C ARG A 201 -4.51 10.40 -0.90
N ILE A 202 -3.61 10.88 -1.78
CA ILE A 202 -3.09 10.10 -2.90
C ILE A 202 -2.36 8.86 -2.39
N GLN A 203 -1.47 9.02 -1.39
CA GLN A 203 -0.76 7.92 -0.75
C GLN A 203 -1.72 6.83 -0.23
N ALA A 204 -2.79 7.23 0.48
CA ALA A 204 -3.74 6.29 1.04
C ALA A 204 -4.44 5.44 -0.04
N GLU A 205 -4.84 6.05 -1.16
CA GLU A 205 -5.45 5.31 -2.28
C GLU A 205 -4.42 4.45 -3.02
N LEU A 206 -3.20 4.96 -3.24
CA LEU A 206 -2.10 4.20 -3.86
C LEU A 206 -1.76 2.94 -3.05
N VAL A 207 -1.63 3.05 -1.73
CA VAL A 207 -1.36 1.89 -0.87
C VAL A 207 -2.48 0.86 -0.98
N LYS A 208 -3.75 1.29 -0.89
CA LYS A 208 -4.91 0.38 -1.03
C LYS A 208 -4.95 -0.30 -2.40
N LEU A 209 -4.54 0.40 -3.46
CA LEU A 209 -4.40 -0.16 -4.81
C LEU A 209 -3.30 -1.22 -4.83
N LEU A 210 -2.12 -0.87 -4.35
CA LEU A 210 -0.95 -1.76 -4.38
C LEU A 210 -1.15 -3.05 -3.57
N VAL A 211 -1.78 -2.98 -2.39
CA VAL A 211 -2.05 -4.17 -1.56
C VAL A 211 -3.32 -4.92 -1.96
N SER A 212 -3.94 -4.56 -3.07
CA SER A 212 -5.11 -5.24 -3.61
C SER A 212 -4.75 -6.59 -4.27
N ALA A 213 -5.80 -7.33 -4.68
CA ALA A 213 -5.64 -8.57 -5.44
C ALA A 213 -5.15 -8.33 -6.88
N HIS A 214 -5.40 -7.13 -7.44
CA HIS A 214 -5.04 -6.79 -8.83
C HIS A 214 -4.17 -5.53 -8.90
N PRO A 215 -2.95 -5.52 -8.32
CA PRO A 215 -2.09 -4.32 -8.27
C PRO A 215 -1.65 -3.84 -9.66
N LYS A 216 -1.74 -4.70 -10.67
CA LYS A 216 -1.46 -4.37 -12.07
C LYS A 216 -2.43 -3.32 -12.65
N GLU A 217 -3.56 -3.06 -11.99
CA GLU A 217 -4.47 -1.97 -12.34
C GLU A 217 -3.82 -0.57 -12.21
N LEU A 218 -2.66 -0.48 -11.60
CA LEU A 218 -1.83 0.73 -11.67
C LEU A 218 -1.53 1.14 -13.13
N ARG A 219 -1.54 0.18 -14.07
CA ARG A 219 -1.47 0.44 -15.51
C ARG A 219 -2.61 1.35 -15.99
N THR A 220 -3.82 1.15 -15.50
CA THR A 220 -4.96 2.03 -15.82
C THR A 220 -4.71 3.47 -15.36
N ALA A 221 -4.05 3.66 -14.20
CA ALA A 221 -3.64 5.00 -13.77
C ALA A 221 -2.61 5.63 -14.71
N TYR A 222 -1.69 4.85 -15.26
CA TYR A 222 -0.74 5.30 -16.30
C TYR A 222 -1.46 5.65 -17.61
N GLU A 223 -2.28 4.75 -18.14
CA GLU A 223 -3.00 4.93 -19.42
C GLU A 223 -3.97 6.11 -19.39
N THR A 224 -4.44 6.50 -18.22
CA THR A 224 -5.33 7.65 -18.03
C THR A 224 -4.59 8.94 -17.64
N GLY A 225 -3.26 8.92 -17.53
CA GLY A 225 -2.45 10.08 -17.22
C GLY A 225 -2.41 10.47 -15.73
N LEU A 226 -3.01 9.69 -14.84
CA LEU A 226 -2.99 9.98 -13.40
C LEU A 226 -1.57 9.88 -12.82
N THR A 227 -0.77 8.90 -13.27
CA THR A 227 0.61 8.71 -12.78
C THR A 227 1.51 9.88 -13.11
N ALA A 228 1.30 10.56 -14.22
CA ALA A 228 2.04 11.76 -14.60
C ALA A 228 1.98 12.86 -13.52
N VAL A 229 0.92 12.86 -12.69
CA VAL A 229 0.72 13.84 -11.62
C VAL A 229 1.43 13.45 -10.34
N PHE A 230 1.31 12.19 -9.90
CA PHE A 230 1.83 11.79 -8.58
C PHE A 230 3.07 10.88 -8.62
N LEU A 231 3.30 10.18 -9.73
CA LEU A 231 4.42 9.24 -9.91
C LEU A 231 4.98 9.29 -11.35
N PRO A 232 5.43 10.46 -11.85
CA PRO A 232 5.93 10.61 -13.22
C PRO A 232 7.17 9.78 -13.53
N GLU A 233 7.84 9.26 -12.50
CA GLU A 233 8.94 8.32 -12.64
C GLU A 233 8.46 6.99 -13.24
N LEU A 234 7.24 6.54 -12.91
CA LEU A 234 6.65 5.35 -13.52
C LEU A 234 6.42 5.55 -15.02
N ASP A 235 5.98 6.74 -15.45
CA ASP A 235 5.78 7.03 -16.87
C ASP A 235 7.08 6.88 -17.68
N ARG A 236 8.22 7.30 -17.08
CA ARG A 236 9.54 7.09 -17.68
C ARG A 236 9.93 5.60 -17.74
N MET A 237 9.55 4.81 -16.73
CA MET A 237 9.77 3.37 -16.72
C MET A 237 8.94 2.68 -17.82
N MET A 238 7.69 3.11 -18.03
CA MET A 238 6.79 2.50 -19.02
C MET A 238 7.31 2.60 -20.46
N VAL A 239 8.04 3.67 -20.79
CA VAL A 239 8.62 3.89 -22.12
C VAL A 239 10.09 3.47 -22.23
N CYS A 240 10.69 2.95 -21.15
CA CYS A 240 12.09 2.52 -21.14
C CYS A 240 12.19 1.06 -21.57
N GLU A 241 12.56 0.84 -22.84
CA GLU A 241 12.85 -0.50 -23.37
C GLU A 241 14.10 -1.10 -22.76
N GLN A 242 14.18 -2.45 -22.72
CA GLN A 242 15.30 -3.23 -22.20
C GLN A 242 15.75 -4.26 -23.25
N HIS A 243 16.77 -3.90 -24.04
CA HIS A 243 17.34 -4.80 -25.03
C HIS A 243 18.36 -5.73 -24.39
N HIS A 244 17.87 -6.78 -23.72
CA HIS A 244 18.71 -7.77 -23.05
C HIS A 244 18.00 -9.14 -23.02
N PRO A 245 18.69 -10.30 -23.20
CA PRO A 245 18.05 -11.62 -23.17
C PRO A 245 17.23 -11.94 -21.93
N HIS A 246 17.57 -11.34 -20.79
CA HIS A 246 16.85 -11.51 -19.54
C HIS A 246 15.51 -10.77 -19.48
N HIS A 247 15.25 -9.82 -20.37
CA HIS A 247 14.08 -8.96 -20.35
C HIS A 247 13.23 -9.13 -21.61
N CYS A 248 11.92 -9.21 -21.44
CA CYS A 248 10.93 -9.28 -22.52
C CYS A 248 9.92 -8.14 -22.47
N TYR A 249 10.09 -7.21 -21.52
CA TYR A 249 9.20 -6.11 -21.24
C TYR A 249 9.98 -4.80 -21.15
N SER A 250 9.29 -3.66 -21.31
CA SER A 250 9.81 -2.37 -20.84
C SER A 250 10.07 -2.42 -19.32
N VAL A 251 10.81 -1.46 -18.76
CA VAL A 251 11.03 -1.40 -17.31
C VAL A 251 9.71 -1.29 -16.54
N GLY A 252 8.75 -0.51 -17.06
CA GLY A 252 7.46 -0.35 -16.43
C GLY A 252 6.59 -1.60 -16.51
N ASP A 253 6.52 -2.25 -17.68
CA ASP A 253 5.76 -3.49 -17.86
C ASP A 253 6.31 -4.63 -17.01
N HIS A 254 7.64 -4.74 -16.94
CA HIS A 254 8.31 -5.65 -16.02
C HIS A 254 7.89 -5.39 -14.57
N THR A 255 7.87 -4.12 -14.15
CA THR A 255 7.44 -3.74 -12.80
C THR A 255 5.98 -4.12 -12.52
N MET A 256 5.08 -3.92 -13.49
CA MET A 256 3.67 -4.35 -13.35
C MET A 256 3.56 -5.87 -13.19
N GLU A 257 4.34 -6.65 -13.95
CA GLU A 257 4.37 -8.11 -13.80
C GLU A 257 4.94 -8.51 -12.43
N ALA A 258 6.02 -7.89 -11.98
CA ALA A 258 6.63 -8.16 -10.68
C ALA A 258 5.67 -7.87 -9.50
N LEU A 259 4.86 -6.80 -9.59
CA LEU A 259 3.84 -6.49 -8.59
C LEU A 259 2.83 -7.63 -8.40
N GLY A 260 2.48 -8.36 -9.46
CA GLY A 260 1.61 -9.53 -9.37
C GLY A 260 2.23 -10.72 -8.64
N ASN A 261 3.55 -10.79 -8.56
CA ASN A 261 4.33 -11.92 -8.06
C ASN A 261 4.81 -11.77 -6.60
N VAL A 262 4.41 -10.72 -5.91
CA VAL A 262 4.77 -10.49 -4.50
C VAL A 262 3.51 -10.39 -3.63
N THR A 263 3.62 -10.82 -2.38
CA THR A 263 2.52 -10.75 -1.41
C THR A 263 1.99 -9.33 -1.20
N ALA A 264 0.73 -9.22 -0.81
CA ALA A 264 0.03 -7.96 -0.57
C ALA A 264 0.48 -7.29 0.75
N ASP A 265 1.79 -7.03 0.84
CA ASP A 265 2.42 -6.29 1.92
C ASP A 265 2.81 -4.89 1.44
N ARG A 266 2.59 -3.87 2.27
CA ARG A 266 2.84 -2.46 1.92
C ARG A 266 4.29 -2.21 1.52
N VAL A 267 5.25 -2.70 2.31
CA VAL A 267 6.69 -2.46 2.09
C VAL A 267 7.16 -3.23 0.86
N LEU A 268 6.76 -4.49 0.72
CA LEU A 268 7.12 -5.33 -0.42
C LEU A 268 6.57 -4.77 -1.74
N ARG A 269 5.29 -4.38 -1.77
CA ARG A 269 4.67 -3.81 -2.98
C ARG A 269 5.30 -2.48 -3.38
N LEU A 270 5.65 -1.62 -2.43
CA LEU A 270 6.37 -0.37 -2.70
C LEU A 270 7.81 -0.64 -3.16
N ALA A 271 8.50 -1.59 -2.54
CA ALA A 271 9.85 -1.97 -2.95
C ALA A 271 9.86 -2.51 -4.39
N VAL A 272 8.92 -3.40 -4.74
CA VAL A 272 8.79 -3.92 -6.11
C VAL A 272 8.36 -2.83 -7.10
N LEU A 273 7.46 -1.92 -6.72
CA LEU A 273 7.07 -0.80 -7.57
C LEU A 273 8.27 0.09 -7.96
N LEU A 274 9.21 0.28 -7.04
CA LEU A 274 10.29 1.24 -7.18
C LEU A 274 11.69 0.60 -7.39
N HIS A 275 11.83 -0.74 -7.43
CA HIS A 275 13.14 -1.40 -7.49
C HIS A 275 13.98 -0.96 -8.70
N ASP A 276 13.32 -0.79 -9.83
CA ASP A 276 13.92 -0.42 -11.11
C ASP A 276 13.71 1.05 -11.51
N VAL A 277 13.25 1.90 -10.60
CA VAL A 277 12.86 3.29 -10.89
C VAL A 277 13.99 4.15 -11.45
N ALA A 278 15.24 3.80 -11.21
CA ALA A 278 16.41 4.51 -11.74
C ALA A 278 16.96 3.90 -13.04
N LYS A 279 16.46 2.78 -13.54
CA LYS A 279 16.92 2.19 -14.81
C LYS A 279 16.89 3.18 -15.98
N PRO A 280 15.81 3.99 -16.18
CA PRO A 280 15.80 4.99 -17.25
C PRO A 280 16.94 6.02 -17.16
N LEU A 281 17.47 6.28 -15.96
CA LEU A 281 18.57 7.21 -15.72
C LEU A 281 19.97 6.56 -15.83
N CYS A 282 20.02 5.23 -15.86
CA CYS A 282 21.26 4.44 -15.83
C CYS A 282 21.50 3.67 -17.12
N ARG A 283 20.60 3.78 -18.10
CA ARG A 283 20.67 3.02 -19.34
C ARG A 283 21.88 3.42 -20.16
N THR A 284 22.66 2.44 -20.55
CA THR A 284 23.74 2.53 -21.54
C THR A 284 23.61 1.33 -22.47
N THR A 285 23.88 1.51 -23.76
CA THR A 285 23.82 0.43 -24.75
C THR A 285 25.21 0.15 -25.27
N ASP A 286 25.63 -1.12 -25.26
CA ASP A 286 26.94 -1.54 -25.76
C ASP A 286 26.98 -1.68 -27.32
N GLU A 287 28.15 -2.04 -27.84
CA GLU A 287 28.39 -2.22 -29.30
C GLU A 287 27.51 -3.32 -29.92
N ASN A 288 27.00 -4.24 -29.13
CA ASN A 288 26.11 -5.33 -29.56
C ASN A 288 24.64 -4.94 -29.46
N GLY A 289 24.32 -3.71 -29.06
CA GLY A 289 22.95 -3.25 -28.88
C GLY A 289 22.30 -3.76 -27.57
N ILE A 290 23.11 -4.24 -26.64
CA ILE A 290 22.63 -4.74 -25.32
C ILE A 290 22.60 -3.58 -24.31
N ASP A 291 21.48 -3.46 -23.61
CA ASP A 291 21.31 -2.43 -22.59
C ASP A 291 21.88 -2.87 -21.24
N HIS A 292 22.56 -1.95 -20.57
CA HIS A 292 23.10 -2.09 -19.22
C HIS A 292 22.59 -0.97 -18.32
N PHE A 293 22.40 -1.27 -17.04
CA PHE A 293 21.81 -0.36 -16.05
C PHE A 293 22.68 -0.24 -14.79
N TYR A 294 23.98 0.02 -14.97
CA TYR A 294 24.94 0.04 -13.86
C TYR A 294 24.59 1.07 -12.79
N GLY A 295 24.61 0.61 -11.53
CA GLY A 295 24.35 1.44 -10.35
C GLY A 295 22.89 1.82 -10.12
N HIS A 296 21.94 1.26 -10.90
CA HIS A 296 20.52 1.52 -10.71
C HIS A 296 19.99 1.19 -9.31
N PRO A 297 20.48 0.17 -8.55
CA PRO A 297 19.95 -0.10 -7.21
C PRO A 297 20.22 1.05 -6.23
N VAL A 298 21.44 1.58 -6.24
CA VAL A 298 21.85 2.68 -5.34
C VAL A 298 21.13 3.97 -5.71
N LYS A 299 21.18 4.37 -7.00
CA LYS A 299 20.43 5.54 -7.50
C LYS A 299 18.91 5.37 -7.33
N GLY A 300 18.41 4.13 -7.47
CA GLY A 300 17.02 3.77 -7.25
C GLY A 300 16.58 4.01 -5.82
N ALA A 301 17.38 3.60 -4.84
CA ALA A 301 17.08 3.86 -3.43
C ALA A 301 17.04 5.36 -3.09
N GLU A 302 17.96 6.16 -3.66
CA GLU A 302 17.97 7.62 -3.51
C GLU A 302 16.72 8.26 -4.13
N LEU A 303 16.34 7.84 -5.34
CA LEU A 303 15.17 8.33 -6.04
C LEU A 303 13.89 7.92 -5.34
N ALA A 304 13.78 6.65 -4.92
CA ALA A 304 12.66 6.14 -4.15
C ALA A 304 12.45 6.91 -2.84
N ARG A 305 13.51 7.26 -2.13
CA ARG A 305 13.42 8.12 -0.92
C ARG A 305 12.78 9.47 -1.22
N ARG A 306 13.13 10.10 -2.33
CA ARG A 306 12.52 11.38 -2.76
C ARG A 306 11.05 11.21 -3.12
N ILE A 307 10.70 10.13 -3.84
CA ILE A 307 9.32 9.81 -4.21
C ILE A 307 8.47 9.58 -2.97
N LEU A 308 8.92 8.72 -2.05
CA LEU A 308 8.18 8.36 -0.85
C LEU A 308 7.98 9.56 0.08
N ARG A 309 8.99 10.43 0.23
CA ARG A 309 8.85 11.69 0.98
C ARG A 309 7.87 12.66 0.32
N ARG A 310 7.91 12.79 -1.02
CA ARG A 310 6.93 13.60 -1.78
C ARG A 310 5.51 13.10 -1.56
N LEU A 311 5.32 11.78 -1.51
CA LEU A 311 4.05 11.12 -1.22
C LEU A 311 3.74 10.99 0.27
N LYS A 312 4.53 11.61 1.15
CA LYS A 312 4.30 11.67 2.61
C LYS A 312 4.29 10.32 3.34
N PHE A 313 5.08 9.36 2.85
CA PHE A 313 5.31 8.12 3.60
C PHE A 313 6.12 8.38 4.87
N ASP A 314 5.87 7.59 5.90
CA ASP A 314 6.63 7.61 7.15
C ASP A 314 8.09 7.15 6.93
N ASN A 315 8.96 7.51 7.88
CA ASN A 315 10.39 7.22 7.78
C ASN A 315 10.67 5.71 7.81
N ASP A 316 9.98 4.95 8.65
CA ASP A 316 10.21 3.51 8.81
C ASP A 316 9.88 2.77 7.52
N THR A 317 8.73 3.05 6.90
CA THR A 317 8.37 2.55 5.58
C THR A 317 9.40 2.97 4.52
N THR A 318 9.80 4.24 4.51
CA THR A 318 10.74 4.78 3.53
C THR A 318 12.09 4.08 3.65
N ASP A 319 12.62 3.90 4.86
CA ASP A 319 13.91 3.28 5.09
C ASP A 319 13.90 1.78 4.74
N ALA A 320 12.83 1.06 5.08
CA ALA A 320 12.65 -0.33 4.72
C ALA A 320 12.62 -0.53 3.20
N VAL A 321 11.80 0.26 2.48
CA VAL A 321 11.69 0.21 1.02
C VAL A 321 13.02 0.54 0.35
N CYS A 322 13.67 1.64 0.74
CA CYS A 322 14.94 2.06 0.15
C CYS A 322 16.05 1.01 0.37
N ARG A 323 16.06 0.35 1.52
CA ARG A 323 17.02 -0.72 1.81
C ARG A 323 16.80 -1.93 0.89
N LEU A 324 15.56 -2.35 0.69
CA LEU A 324 15.23 -3.44 -0.23
C LEU A 324 15.64 -3.09 -1.67
N ILE A 325 15.39 -1.85 -2.12
CA ILE A 325 15.78 -1.37 -3.45
C ILE A 325 17.30 -1.36 -3.62
N ALA A 326 18.05 -0.85 -2.64
CA ALA A 326 19.51 -0.79 -2.71
C ALA A 326 20.18 -2.16 -2.88
N TRP A 327 19.54 -3.23 -2.41
CA TRP A 327 20.11 -4.57 -2.35
C TRP A 327 19.34 -5.63 -3.16
N HIS A 328 18.31 -5.25 -3.93
CA HIS A 328 17.50 -6.22 -4.66
C HIS A 328 18.32 -7.03 -5.68
N ASP A 329 19.34 -6.45 -6.29
CA ASP A 329 20.21 -7.12 -7.27
C ASP A 329 21.50 -7.71 -6.65
N ASP A 330 21.71 -7.60 -5.31
CA ASP A 330 22.88 -8.19 -4.64
C ASP A 330 22.89 -9.72 -4.77
N ARG A 331 24.04 -10.29 -5.16
CA ARG A 331 24.19 -11.74 -5.39
C ARG A 331 25.41 -12.29 -4.63
N PRO A 332 25.29 -12.46 -3.29
CA PRO A 332 26.39 -13.01 -2.51
C PRO A 332 26.72 -14.44 -2.95
N ALA A 333 27.99 -14.83 -2.83
CA ALA A 333 28.36 -16.21 -3.02
C ALA A 333 27.58 -17.14 -2.07
N LEU A 334 27.20 -18.34 -2.55
CA LEU A 334 26.40 -19.31 -1.79
C LEU A 334 27.24 -20.01 -0.70
N SER A 335 27.69 -19.23 0.28
CA SER A 335 28.41 -19.69 1.48
C SER A 335 27.88 -19.02 2.73
N GLU A 336 27.90 -19.68 3.89
CA GLU A 336 27.45 -19.11 5.15
C GLU A 336 28.15 -17.78 5.46
N ARG A 337 29.46 -17.68 5.20
CA ARG A 337 30.26 -16.45 5.40
C ARG A 337 29.71 -15.29 4.58
N SER A 338 29.51 -15.49 3.27
CA SER A 338 29.01 -14.42 2.37
C SER A 338 27.60 -14.02 2.73
N VAL A 339 26.75 -14.97 3.11
CA VAL A 339 25.36 -14.70 3.51
C VAL A 339 25.33 -13.95 4.84
N ARG A 340 26.13 -14.32 5.87
CA ARG A 340 26.20 -13.54 7.13
C ARG A 340 26.56 -12.08 6.88
N ARG A 341 27.59 -11.83 6.04
CA ARG A 341 27.99 -10.47 5.66
C ARG A 341 26.89 -9.71 4.92
N ALA A 342 26.16 -10.38 4.03
CA ALA A 342 25.02 -9.78 3.34
C ALA A 342 23.88 -9.45 4.32
N VAL A 343 23.56 -10.35 5.26
CA VAL A 343 22.54 -10.10 6.30
C VAL A 343 22.92 -8.91 7.18
N HIS A 344 24.17 -8.84 7.63
CA HIS A 344 24.65 -7.71 8.42
C HIS A 344 24.51 -6.38 7.65
N ARG A 345 24.95 -6.33 6.40
CA ARG A 345 24.90 -5.15 5.53
C ARG A 345 23.49 -4.67 5.22
N ILE A 346 22.58 -5.60 4.93
CA ILE A 346 21.17 -5.29 4.57
C ILE A 346 20.33 -5.02 5.82
N GLY A 347 20.64 -5.67 6.93
CA GLY A 347 19.91 -5.61 8.20
C GLY A 347 19.02 -6.82 8.43
N THR A 348 19.09 -7.39 9.62
CA THR A 348 18.43 -8.66 9.99
C THR A 348 16.90 -8.63 9.89
N GLU A 349 16.29 -7.47 10.16
CA GLU A 349 14.83 -7.30 10.15
C GLU A 349 14.26 -7.30 8.73
N GLN A 350 14.97 -6.66 7.79
CA GLN A 350 14.53 -6.52 6.40
C GLN A 350 14.94 -7.71 5.53
N TYR A 351 15.85 -8.54 6.01
CA TYR A 351 16.47 -9.56 5.18
C TYR A 351 15.52 -10.62 4.63
N PRO A 352 14.53 -11.14 5.37
CA PRO A 352 13.58 -12.10 4.79
C PRO A 352 12.81 -11.54 3.58
N ALA A 353 12.53 -10.25 3.58
CA ALA A 353 11.81 -9.56 2.51
C ALA A 353 12.59 -9.53 1.18
N ILE A 354 13.93 -9.57 1.22
CA ILE A 354 14.76 -9.53 0.02
C ILE A 354 14.51 -10.73 -0.92
N PHE A 355 14.22 -11.92 -0.36
CA PHE A 355 13.93 -13.11 -1.15
C PHE A 355 12.62 -12.99 -1.91
N ALA A 356 11.61 -12.35 -1.30
CA ALA A 356 10.33 -12.09 -1.96
C ALA A 356 10.51 -11.11 -3.14
N VAL A 357 11.27 -10.02 -2.94
CA VAL A 357 11.57 -9.05 -4.00
C VAL A 357 12.34 -9.73 -5.14
N LYS A 358 13.40 -10.50 -4.85
CA LYS A 358 14.18 -11.21 -5.87
C LYS A 358 13.34 -12.21 -6.67
N ARG A 359 12.46 -12.97 -6.01
CA ARG A 359 11.56 -13.90 -6.70
C ARG A 359 10.57 -13.17 -7.60
N ALA A 360 9.99 -12.08 -7.11
CA ALA A 360 9.04 -11.28 -7.89
C ALA A 360 9.69 -10.70 -9.15
N ASP A 361 10.90 -10.17 -9.03
CA ASP A 361 11.70 -9.67 -10.14
C ASP A 361 12.01 -10.78 -11.17
N ILE A 362 12.53 -11.92 -10.71
CA ILE A 362 12.88 -13.05 -11.58
C ILE A 362 11.65 -13.59 -12.34
N LEU A 363 10.50 -13.72 -11.66
CA LEU A 363 9.26 -14.20 -12.25
C LEU A 363 8.68 -13.26 -13.31
N ALA A 364 9.03 -11.97 -13.25
CA ALA A 364 8.66 -10.97 -14.24
C ALA A 364 9.66 -10.84 -15.40
N GLN A 365 10.79 -11.55 -15.36
CA GLN A 365 11.79 -11.59 -16.43
C GLN A 365 11.39 -12.60 -17.53
N SER A 366 12.17 -12.64 -18.61
CA SER A 366 12.05 -13.67 -19.65
C SER A 366 12.34 -15.06 -19.07
N ASP A 367 11.99 -16.13 -19.81
CA ASP A 367 12.29 -17.51 -19.39
C ASP A 367 13.80 -17.85 -19.43
N TYR A 368 14.63 -16.95 -19.99
CA TYR A 368 16.07 -17.16 -20.10
C TYR A 368 16.72 -17.34 -18.74
N ARG A 369 17.22 -18.55 -18.49
CA ARG A 369 17.84 -19.01 -17.24
C ARG A 369 16.99 -18.78 -15.98
N ARG A 370 15.66 -18.73 -16.11
CA ARG A 370 14.75 -18.46 -14.97
C ARG A 370 14.88 -19.52 -13.88
N GLU A 371 14.90 -20.79 -14.24
CA GLU A 371 15.02 -21.88 -13.27
C GLU A 371 16.33 -21.80 -12.48
N GLU A 372 17.45 -21.51 -13.15
CA GLU A 372 18.75 -21.34 -12.52
C GLU A 372 18.75 -20.19 -11.52
N LYS A 373 18.14 -19.05 -11.90
CA LYS A 373 18.02 -17.88 -11.01
C LYS A 373 17.15 -18.18 -9.78
N LEU A 374 16.03 -18.89 -9.97
CA LEU A 374 15.15 -19.31 -8.86
C LEU A 374 15.85 -20.32 -7.95
N ALA A 375 16.60 -21.29 -8.52
CA ALA A 375 17.39 -22.24 -7.75
C ALA A 375 18.48 -21.52 -6.91
N TYR A 376 19.15 -20.51 -7.48
CA TYR A 376 20.08 -19.67 -6.73
C TYR A 376 19.41 -19.00 -5.53
N VAL A 377 18.23 -18.36 -5.72
CA VAL A 377 17.52 -17.69 -4.63
C VAL A 377 17.06 -18.69 -3.57
N ALA A 378 16.59 -19.88 -3.97
CA ALA A 378 16.18 -20.93 -3.04
C ALA A 378 17.36 -21.43 -2.18
N GLU A 379 18.53 -21.66 -2.79
CA GLU A 379 19.73 -22.09 -2.06
C GLU A 379 20.24 -20.98 -1.14
N TYR A 380 20.21 -19.72 -1.61
CA TYR A 380 20.56 -18.56 -0.81
C TYR A 380 19.68 -18.45 0.45
N GLU A 381 18.36 -18.59 0.29
CA GLU A 381 17.42 -18.60 1.42
C GLU A 381 17.65 -19.79 2.36
N ARG A 382 17.95 -20.97 1.82
CA ARG A 382 18.27 -22.18 2.61
C ARG A 382 19.48 -21.94 3.51
N ILE A 383 20.53 -21.31 2.98
CA ILE A 383 21.75 -20.95 3.76
C ILE A 383 21.36 -19.95 4.86
N TYR A 384 20.61 -18.90 4.53
CA TYR A 384 20.12 -17.93 5.51
C TYR A 384 19.32 -18.60 6.64
N GLN A 385 18.39 -19.48 6.31
CA GLN A 385 17.62 -20.23 7.32
C GLN A 385 18.51 -21.13 8.18
N GLY A 386 19.58 -21.68 7.63
CA GLY A 386 20.61 -22.42 8.36
C GLY A 386 21.32 -21.55 9.41
N ILE A 387 21.74 -20.35 9.00
CA ILE A 387 22.37 -19.35 9.88
C ILE A 387 21.44 -18.97 11.04
N ARG A 388 20.15 -18.72 10.72
CA ARG A 388 19.14 -18.37 11.72
C ARG A 388 18.89 -19.49 12.71
N ARG A 389 18.77 -20.73 12.24
CA ARG A 389 18.58 -21.91 13.12
C ARG A 389 19.77 -22.16 14.04
N LYS A 390 20.98 -21.90 13.56
CA LYS A 390 22.22 -22.00 14.35
C LYS A 390 22.40 -20.82 15.30
N GLN A 391 21.52 -19.82 15.27
CA GLN A 391 21.60 -18.57 16.06
C GLN A 391 22.97 -17.90 15.93
N GLN A 392 23.55 -17.90 14.72
CA GLN A 392 24.86 -17.28 14.50
C GLN A 392 24.76 -15.76 14.68
N CYS A 393 25.85 -15.18 15.20
CA CYS A 393 25.98 -13.75 15.40
C CYS A 393 25.92 -13.00 14.04
N LEU A 394 25.05 -11.99 13.97
CA LEU A 394 24.81 -11.18 12.79
C LEU A 394 24.90 -9.67 13.07
N THR A 395 24.84 -9.29 14.35
CA THR A 395 24.84 -7.90 14.80
C THR A 395 25.75 -7.72 16.00
N ILE A 396 26.17 -6.48 16.28
CA ILE A 396 26.95 -6.15 17.49
C ILE A 396 26.25 -6.65 18.76
N ARG A 397 24.92 -6.68 18.79
CA ARG A 397 24.17 -7.15 19.97
C ARG A 397 24.31 -8.65 20.23
N ASP A 398 24.70 -9.41 19.21
CA ASP A 398 24.87 -10.87 19.29
C ASP A 398 26.30 -11.26 19.68
N LEU A 399 27.23 -10.29 19.84
CA LEU A 399 28.60 -10.55 20.28
C LEU A 399 28.63 -11.02 21.74
N ALA A 400 29.55 -11.95 22.05
CA ALA A 400 29.78 -12.44 23.40
C ALA A 400 30.42 -11.40 24.33
N VAL A 401 30.80 -10.23 23.82
CA VAL A 401 31.30 -9.08 24.56
C VAL A 401 30.59 -7.81 24.14
N GLY A 402 30.44 -6.88 25.08
CA GLY A 402 29.88 -5.56 24.82
C GLY A 402 30.85 -4.44 25.27
N GLY A 403 30.40 -3.20 25.21
CA GLY A 403 31.22 -2.05 25.60
C GLY A 403 31.69 -2.10 27.05
N ARG A 404 30.96 -2.71 27.96
CA ARG A 404 31.37 -2.86 29.37
C ARG A 404 32.58 -3.78 29.54
N GLU A 405 32.57 -4.88 28.83
CA GLU A 405 33.71 -5.84 28.83
C GLU A 405 34.94 -5.22 28.21
N LEU A 406 34.82 -4.44 27.14
CA LEU A 406 35.92 -3.74 26.50
C LEU A 406 36.55 -2.64 27.40
N ILE A 407 35.70 -1.91 28.14
CA ILE A 407 36.16 -0.92 29.12
C ILE A 407 36.91 -1.64 30.26
N ALA A 408 36.40 -2.76 30.77
CA ALA A 408 37.06 -3.57 31.80
C ALA A 408 38.42 -4.13 31.32
N ALA A 409 38.59 -4.37 30.02
CA ALA A 409 39.83 -4.78 29.39
C ALA A 409 40.84 -3.62 29.14
N GLY A 410 40.47 -2.37 29.53
CA GLY A 410 41.33 -1.20 29.44
C GLY A 410 41.07 -0.25 28.26
N MET A 411 40.00 -0.48 27.47
CA MET A 411 39.64 0.42 26.38
C MET A 411 38.98 1.70 26.93
N LYS A 412 39.34 2.85 26.40
CA LYS A 412 38.75 4.13 26.84
C LYS A 412 37.29 4.24 26.36
N PRO A 413 36.39 4.73 27.26
CA PRO A 413 35.03 5.02 26.85
C PRO A 413 34.98 6.05 25.71
N GLY A 414 34.17 5.76 24.68
CA GLY A 414 34.02 6.67 23.56
C GLY A 414 33.84 5.95 22.21
N ARG A 415 34.15 6.65 21.13
CA ARG A 415 34.04 6.19 19.75
C ARG A 415 34.85 4.92 19.45
N GLU A 416 36.01 4.78 20.09
CA GLU A 416 36.92 3.63 19.93
C GLU A 416 36.21 2.30 20.27
N ILE A 417 35.30 2.28 21.27
CA ILE A 417 34.52 1.08 21.61
C ILE A 417 33.63 0.65 20.45
N GLY A 418 32.94 1.60 19.81
CA GLY A 418 32.10 1.30 18.65
C GLY A 418 32.90 0.70 17.49
N GLU A 419 34.02 1.30 17.19
CA GLU A 419 34.96 0.85 16.14
C GLU A 419 35.55 -0.54 16.45
N ALA A 420 35.87 -0.82 17.71
CA ALA A 420 36.31 -2.14 18.14
C ALA A 420 35.21 -3.21 18.01
N LEU A 421 34.01 -2.90 18.46
CA LEU A 421 32.85 -3.82 18.32
C LEU A 421 32.56 -4.14 16.85
N GLU A 422 32.63 -3.16 15.94
CA GLU A 422 32.47 -3.41 14.49
C GLU A 422 33.60 -4.33 13.97
N ARG A 423 34.84 -4.13 14.35
CA ARG A 423 35.96 -5.02 13.96
C ARG A 423 35.78 -6.44 14.51
N LEU A 424 35.36 -6.58 15.76
CA LEU A 424 35.08 -7.88 16.37
C LEU A 424 33.90 -8.58 15.66
N LEU A 425 32.88 -7.84 15.27
CA LEU A 425 31.78 -8.38 14.50
C LEU A 425 32.24 -8.87 13.12
N GLU A 426 33.07 -8.13 12.40
CA GLU A 426 33.64 -8.57 11.12
C GLU A 426 34.39 -9.92 11.25
N LEU A 427 35.15 -10.11 12.32
CA LEU A 427 35.83 -11.37 12.65
C LEU A 427 34.79 -12.52 12.83
N VAL A 428 33.71 -12.26 13.58
CA VAL A 428 32.69 -13.27 13.88
C VAL A 428 31.83 -13.56 12.65
N LEU A 429 31.56 -12.56 11.79
CA LEU A 429 30.88 -12.78 10.53
C LEU A 429 31.68 -13.71 9.60
N ASP A 430 32.99 -13.69 9.68
CA ASP A 430 33.87 -14.57 8.92
C ASP A 430 33.93 -15.98 9.54
N ASP A 431 34.13 -16.05 10.85
CA ASP A 431 34.20 -17.30 11.61
C ASP A 431 33.37 -17.23 12.91
N PRO A 432 32.14 -17.77 12.92
CA PRO A 432 31.28 -17.74 14.10
C PRO A 432 31.88 -18.41 15.35
N SER A 433 32.86 -19.29 15.19
CA SER A 433 33.56 -19.94 16.32
C SER A 433 34.38 -18.95 17.14
N CYS A 434 34.64 -17.76 16.58
CA CYS A 434 35.35 -16.67 17.28
C CYS A 434 34.45 -15.95 18.31
N ASN A 435 33.12 -16.18 18.30
CA ASN A 435 32.20 -15.48 19.21
C ASN A 435 32.22 -16.08 20.62
N THR A 436 33.35 -16.05 21.26
CA THR A 436 33.54 -16.38 22.68
C THR A 436 34.17 -15.20 23.40
N LYS A 437 33.84 -15.03 24.70
CA LYS A 437 34.34 -13.88 25.46
C LYS A 437 35.84 -13.81 25.51
N GLU A 438 36.51 -14.95 25.72
CA GLU A 438 37.96 -15.06 25.83
C GLU A 438 38.63 -14.64 24.51
N ARG A 439 38.13 -15.13 23.39
CA ARG A 439 38.72 -14.87 22.08
C ARG A 439 38.52 -13.43 21.63
N LEU A 440 37.31 -12.87 21.87
CA LEU A 440 37.05 -11.49 21.52
C LEU A 440 37.80 -10.49 22.38
N LEU A 441 37.99 -10.76 23.67
CA LEU A 441 38.83 -9.92 24.54
C LEU A 441 40.31 -9.96 24.11
N ALA A 442 40.85 -11.13 23.79
CA ALA A 442 42.22 -11.24 23.28
C ALA A 442 42.42 -10.49 21.96
N GLU A 443 41.40 -10.43 21.09
CA GLU A 443 41.50 -9.59 19.87
C GLU A 443 41.36 -8.10 20.19
N ALA A 444 40.51 -7.74 21.16
CA ALA A 444 40.34 -6.34 21.59
C ALA A 444 41.65 -5.78 22.24
N GLU A 445 42.38 -6.58 23.03
CA GLU A 445 43.66 -6.19 23.63
C GLU A 445 44.70 -5.80 22.56
N LYS A 446 44.71 -6.45 21.40
CA LYS A 446 45.59 -6.08 20.26
C LYS A 446 45.22 -4.73 19.63
N MET A 447 44.02 -4.21 19.87
CA MET A 447 43.55 -2.92 19.34
C MET A 447 43.87 -1.77 20.32
N ILE A 448 44.21 -2.10 21.58
CA ILE A 448 44.57 -1.12 22.62
C ILE A 448 46.05 -0.74 22.54
N GLN A 449 46.90 -1.62 22.01
CA GLN A 449 48.30 -1.40 21.77
C GLN A 449 48.53 -0.57 20.50
#